data_afa8e61a13f863f850f937e76502570a
#
_entry.id   afa8e61a13f863f850f937e76502570a
#
_cell.length_a   1.000
_cell.length_b   1.000
_cell.length_c   1.000
_cell.angle_alpha   90.00
_cell.angle_beta   90.00
_cell.angle_gamma   90.00
#
_symmetry.space_group_name_H-M   'P 1'
#
loop_
_entity.id
_entity.type
_entity.pdbx_description
1 polymer ?
#
loop_
_entity_poly.entity_id
_entity_poly.type
_entity_poly.pdbx_seq_one_letter_code
_entity_poly.pdbx_strand_id
1 'polypeptide(L)'
;MYGAYFAGGLSRLKLAVLKKLGPIITISSSSSSRVFSSSSSSSSTAAIDAAASPTKRVGTHDGSFHCDDALGCFLIRLTNKFSGARIVRTRDPHVLGTLDAVLDVGGVYDPIRDRYDHHQKGFKEVFGHGFTTKLSSAGLVYKHYGLEIIAKELHLDEGHQDVYPLYLAVYKNFIEAVDAIDNGTNQYDTDQPPRYVNNTNLSSRVGRLNLDWVDLDQSLERENEAFQHALTLTGSEFLESVHFHAKSWLPARSIVMECLAAREDIDSSGGIMVLTRSCPWKLHIFDLEEGMKIDTTIKYVIYQDERSENWRVQAVAISPDKFESRKPLPSPWRGLTDGELSEAAGIPGCTFVHMSGFIGGNQTYKGALDMAKTSLMA
;
A
#
# COMPACT_ATOMS: atom_id res chain seq x y z
N MET A 1 -27.01 -2.70 -1.75
CA MET A 1 -26.67 -4.02 -1.18
C MET A 1 -25.14 -4.31 -1.21
N TYR A 2 -24.29 -3.27 -1.19
CA TYR A 2 -22.81 -3.39 -1.21
C TYR A 2 -22.13 -3.27 0.16
N GLY A 3 -22.87 -2.90 1.23
CA GLY A 3 -22.31 -2.78 2.59
C GLY A 3 -22.00 -4.11 3.29
N ALA A 4 -22.66 -5.19 2.90
CA ALA A 4 -22.52 -6.49 3.60
C ALA A 4 -21.31 -7.31 3.13
N TYR A 5 -20.81 -7.12 1.92
CA TYR A 5 -19.63 -7.84 1.39
C TYR A 5 -18.30 -7.27 1.91
N PHE A 6 -18.23 -5.97 2.17
CA PHE A 6 -17.03 -5.34 2.71
C PHE A 6 -16.78 -5.65 4.19
N ALA A 7 -17.85 -5.71 5.01
CA ALA A 7 -17.71 -6.00 6.44
C ALA A 7 -17.26 -7.45 6.71
N GLY A 8 -17.71 -8.41 5.90
CA GLY A 8 -17.31 -9.82 6.01
C GLY A 8 -15.85 -10.06 5.55
N GLY A 9 -15.36 -9.30 4.57
CA GLY A 9 -13.98 -9.39 4.08
C GLY A 9 -12.97 -8.84 5.08
N LEU A 10 -13.23 -7.67 5.65
CA LEU A 10 -12.39 -7.03 6.68
C LEU A 10 -12.26 -7.87 7.95
N SER A 11 -13.35 -8.51 8.40
CA SER A 11 -13.32 -9.42 9.55
C SER A 11 -12.47 -10.67 9.29
N ARG A 12 -12.57 -11.26 8.09
CA ARG A 12 -11.77 -12.44 7.70
C ARG A 12 -10.30 -12.10 7.51
N LEU A 13 -9.98 -10.94 6.96
CA LEU A 13 -8.59 -10.49 6.79
C LEU A 13 -7.93 -10.21 8.14
N LYS A 14 -8.61 -9.50 9.07
CA LYS A 14 -8.12 -9.29 10.44
C LYS A 14 -7.90 -10.62 11.17
N LEU A 15 -8.78 -11.59 11.02
CA LEU A 15 -8.61 -12.91 11.60
C LEU A 15 -7.45 -13.70 10.97
N ALA A 16 -7.23 -13.55 9.67
CA ALA A 16 -6.10 -14.15 8.97
C ALA A 16 -4.77 -13.51 9.41
N VAL A 17 -4.74 -12.19 9.58
CA VAL A 17 -3.58 -11.47 10.12
C VAL A 17 -3.27 -11.94 11.54
N LEU A 18 -4.27 -12.00 12.43
CA LEU A 18 -4.09 -12.47 13.81
C LEU A 18 -3.55 -13.92 13.88
N LYS A 19 -3.93 -14.78 12.95
CA LYS A 19 -3.37 -16.15 12.87
C LYS A 19 -1.92 -16.17 12.43
N LYS A 20 -1.45 -15.17 11.68
CA LYS A 20 -0.04 -15.03 11.25
C LYS A 20 0.84 -14.41 12.34
N LEU A 21 0.24 -13.82 13.39
CA LEU A 21 0.94 -13.19 14.50
C LEU A 21 1.18 -14.20 15.64
N GLY A 22 2.43 -14.62 15.83
CA GLY A 22 2.86 -15.42 16.97
C GLY A 22 3.22 -14.54 18.19
N PRO A 23 3.58 -15.11 19.33
CA PRO A 23 3.88 -14.38 20.57
C PRO A 23 5.13 -13.49 20.44
N ILE A 24 5.10 -12.35 21.14
CA ILE A 24 6.25 -11.47 21.37
C ILE A 24 6.85 -11.83 22.73
N ILE A 25 8.17 -11.86 22.82
CA ILE A 25 8.91 -12.07 24.07
C ILE A 25 9.84 -10.90 24.26
N THR A 26 9.79 -10.30 25.48
CA THR A 26 10.81 -9.36 25.94
C THR A 26 11.77 -10.09 26.87
N ILE A 27 13.07 -9.89 26.65
CA ILE A 27 14.12 -10.36 27.55
C ILE A 27 14.60 -9.13 28.30
N SER A 28 14.23 -9.00 29.59
CA SER A 28 14.85 -8.01 30.47
C SER A 28 16.20 -8.52 30.94
N SER A 29 17.23 -7.68 30.91
CA SER A 29 18.57 -7.96 31.41
C SER A 29 18.66 -7.86 32.94
N SER A 30 17.76 -8.51 33.68
CA SER A 30 17.92 -8.65 35.14
C SER A 30 18.51 -10.00 35.45
N SER A 31 19.80 -10.01 35.82
CA SER A 31 20.50 -11.15 36.38
C SER A 31 19.88 -11.56 37.71
N SER A 32 19.06 -12.59 37.72
CA SER A 32 18.63 -13.29 38.94
C SER A 32 18.84 -14.77 38.75
N SER A 33 19.92 -15.25 39.37
CA SER A 33 20.23 -16.67 39.57
C SER A 33 19.10 -17.34 40.38
N ARG A 34 18.36 -18.25 39.78
CA ARG A 34 17.50 -19.20 40.49
C ARG A 34 18.01 -20.60 40.32
N VAL A 35 18.29 -21.18 41.48
CA VAL A 35 18.73 -22.56 41.73
C VAL A 35 17.64 -23.55 41.22
N PHE A 36 18.04 -24.52 40.44
CA PHE A 36 17.20 -25.67 40.04
C PHE A 36 17.16 -26.66 41.22
N SER A 37 15.98 -26.98 41.68
CA SER A 37 15.72 -28.17 42.47
C SER A 37 15.06 -29.24 41.58
N SER A 38 15.71 -30.38 41.48
CA SER A 38 15.27 -31.59 40.78
C SER A 38 14.22 -32.34 41.58
N SER A 39 13.12 -32.74 40.96
CA SER A 39 12.35 -33.91 41.44
C SER A 39 11.96 -34.81 40.27
N SER A 40 12.21 -36.06 40.46
CA SER A 40 12.17 -37.16 39.55
C SER A 40 10.79 -37.84 39.44
N SER A 41 10.59 -38.50 38.29
CA SER A 41 9.87 -39.77 38.00
C SER A 41 8.43 -39.65 37.53
N SER A 42 8.14 -40.07 36.29
CA SER A 42 7.71 -41.43 35.97
C SER A 42 7.44 -41.59 34.46
N SER A 43 7.73 -42.72 33.94
CA SER A 43 7.72 -43.20 32.58
C SER A 43 6.31 -43.34 31.99
N SER A 44 6.14 -42.90 30.73
CA SER A 44 5.20 -43.52 29.80
C SER A 44 5.67 -43.30 28.35
N THR A 45 5.61 -44.38 27.61
CA THR A 45 5.93 -44.70 26.22
C THR A 45 5.93 -43.56 25.23
N ALA A 46 7.06 -43.39 24.53
CA ALA A 46 7.33 -42.46 23.48
C ALA A 46 6.54 -42.78 22.20
N ALA A 47 5.66 -41.89 21.81
CA ALA A 47 5.37 -41.63 20.40
C ALA A 47 6.54 -40.75 19.88
N ILE A 48 7.14 -41.16 18.77
CA ILE A 48 8.20 -40.38 18.09
C ILE A 48 7.52 -39.15 17.49
N ASP A 49 7.46 -38.08 18.25
CA ASP A 49 7.15 -36.74 17.70
C ASP A 49 8.32 -36.34 16.80
N ALA A 50 8.00 -36.14 15.52
CA ALA A 50 8.90 -35.46 14.61
C ALA A 50 9.30 -34.14 15.28
N ALA A 51 10.57 -33.99 15.64
CA ALA A 51 11.10 -32.83 16.34
C ALA A 51 10.78 -31.57 15.53
N ALA A 52 9.81 -30.78 16.00
CA ALA A 52 9.53 -29.48 15.43
C ALA A 52 10.83 -28.65 15.44
N SER A 53 11.23 -28.13 14.28
CA SER A 53 12.39 -27.27 14.18
C SER A 53 12.24 -26.12 15.17
N PRO A 54 13.31 -25.69 15.87
CA PRO A 54 13.22 -24.63 16.85
C PRO A 54 12.64 -23.36 16.21
N THR A 55 11.64 -22.76 16.85
CA THR A 55 10.98 -21.56 16.38
C THR A 55 12.01 -20.43 16.20
N LYS A 56 12.11 -19.89 14.99
CA LYS A 56 12.98 -18.76 14.66
C LYS A 56 12.69 -17.54 15.50
N ARG A 57 13.71 -16.72 15.76
CA ARG A 57 13.61 -15.50 16.57
C ARG A 57 14.08 -14.31 15.74
N VAL A 58 13.24 -13.28 15.65
CA VAL A 58 13.51 -12.04 14.92
C VAL A 58 13.61 -10.90 15.93
N GLY A 59 14.71 -10.16 15.91
CA GLY A 59 14.97 -9.03 16.80
C GLY A 59 14.54 -7.71 16.19
N THR A 60 14.05 -6.80 17.05
CA THR A 60 13.93 -5.37 16.79
C THR A 60 14.18 -4.61 18.10
N HIS A 61 14.26 -3.28 18.05
CA HIS A 61 14.50 -2.49 19.25
C HIS A 61 13.30 -2.50 20.22
N ASP A 62 13.58 -2.24 21.48
CA ASP A 62 12.61 -1.92 22.53
C ASP A 62 12.40 -0.40 22.63
N GLY A 63 11.47 0.02 23.46
CA GLY A 63 11.06 1.42 23.61
C GLY A 63 10.06 1.84 22.54
N SER A 64 10.00 3.14 22.24
CA SER A 64 9.09 3.66 21.23
C SER A 64 9.36 3.02 19.88
N PHE A 65 8.30 2.57 19.22
CA PHE A 65 8.35 1.92 17.91
C PHE A 65 7.82 2.83 16.80
N HIS A 66 8.21 2.54 15.57
CA HIS A 66 7.83 3.26 14.37
C HIS A 66 7.04 2.36 13.41
N CYS A 67 6.72 2.89 12.24
CA CYS A 67 5.95 2.13 11.24
C CYS A 67 6.81 1.06 10.57
N ASP A 68 8.07 1.36 10.35
CA ASP A 68 8.97 0.49 9.59
C ASP A 68 9.40 -0.74 10.38
N ASP A 69 9.75 -0.62 11.69
CA ASP A 69 10.08 -1.78 12.52
C ASP A 69 8.86 -2.71 12.68
N ALA A 70 7.66 -2.14 12.91
CA ALA A 70 6.43 -2.92 12.99
C ALA A 70 6.10 -3.62 11.66
N LEU A 71 6.16 -2.89 10.55
CA LEU A 71 5.91 -3.45 9.22
C LEU A 71 6.98 -4.48 8.84
N GLY A 72 8.26 -4.17 9.05
CA GLY A 72 9.38 -5.07 8.76
C GLY A 72 9.26 -6.40 9.52
N CYS A 73 8.91 -6.34 10.81
CA CYS A 73 8.64 -7.52 11.64
C CYS A 73 7.42 -8.32 11.15
N PHE A 74 6.41 -7.67 10.58
CA PHE A 74 5.29 -8.37 9.97
C PHE A 74 5.71 -9.04 8.66
N LEU A 75 6.37 -8.30 7.75
CA LEU A 75 6.78 -8.78 6.44
C LEU A 75 7.70 -10.00 6.53
N ILE A 76 8.73 -9.95 7.37
CA ILE A 76 9.68 -11.06 7.47
C ILE A 76 9.01 -12.36 7.93
N ARG A 77 7.96 -12.28 8.76
CA ARG A 77 7.17 -13.44 9.21
C ARG A 77 6.26 -14.03 8.14
N LEU A 78 6.01 -13.31 7.04
CA LEU A 78 5.30 -13.86 5.87
C LEU A 78 6.19 -14.76 5.03
N THR A 79 7.51 -14.66 5.14
CA THR A 79 8.47 -15.51 4.40
C THR A 79 8.41 -16.97 4.84
N ASN A 80 8.90 -17.87 4.01
CA ASN A 80 9.02 -19.29 4.37
C ASN A 80 10.07 -19.50 5.47
N LYS A 81 11.19 -18.77 5.37
CA LYS A 81 12.33 -18.85 6.30
C LYS A 81 11.97 -18.48 7.72
N PHE A 82 11.07 -17.48 7.91
CA PHE A 82 10.72 -16.92 9.21
C PHE A 82 9.23 -17.05 9.56
N SER A 83 8.53 -17.96 8.90
CA SER A 83 7.12 -18.22 9.20
C SER A 83 6.94 -18.63 10.66
N GLY A 84 6.04 -17.96 11.39
CA GLY A 84 5.79 -18.20 12.81
C GLY A 84 6.92 -17.76 13.76
N ALA A 85 7.92 -17.03 13.27
CA ALA A 85 9.01 -16.51 14.10
C ALA A 85 8.50 -15.67 15.28
N ARG A 86 9.17 -15.78 16.42
CA ARG A 86 8.92 -14.95 17.61
C ARG A 86 9.64 -13.62 17.47
N ILE A 87 8.98 -12.53 17.81
CA ILE A 87 9.62 -11.23 17.87
C ILE A 87 10.24 -11.04 19.26
N VAL A 88 11.49 -10.57 19.28
CA VAL A 88 12.26 -10.24 20.48
C VAL A 88 12.62 -8.75 20.41
N ARG A 89 12.09 -7.95 21.32
CA ARG A 89 12.37 -6.52 21.36
C ARG A 89 13.49 -6.26 22.37
N THR A 90 14.64 -5.76 21.92
CA THR A 90 15.83 -5.51 22.74
C THR A 90 16.87 -4.67 22.01
N ARG A 91 17.68 -3.91 22.73
CA ARG A 91 18.90 -3.24 22.23
C ARG A 91 20.17 -3.90 22.73
N ASP A 92 20.09 -5.01 23.50
CA ASP A 92 21.26 -5.73 24.00
C ASP A 92 21.99 -6.44 22.84
N PRO A 93 23.23 -6.03 22.50
CA PRO A 93 23.98 -6.61 21.38
C PRO A 93 24.30 -8.09 21.59
N HIS A 94 24.41 -8.56 22.83
CA HIS A 94 24.65 -9.98 23.11
C HIS A 94 23.41 -10.82 22.75
N VAL A 95 22.22 -10.32 23.05
CA VAL A 95 20.96 -10.98 22.67
C VAL A 95 20.79 -10.91 21.15
N LEU A 96 20.94 -9.72 20.54
CA LEU A 96 20.82 -9.52 19.09
C LEU A 96 21.73 -10.46 18.31
N GLY A 97 22.96 -10.70 18.79
CA GLY A 97 23.92 -11.62 18.18
C GLY A 97 23.46 -13.08 18.10
N THR A 98 22.47 -13.48 18.93
CA THR A 98 21.93 -14.86 18.98
C THR A 98 20.65 -15.03 18.15
N LEU A 99 20.12 -13.98 17.57
CA LEU A 99 18.85 -14.00 16.87
C LEU A 99 19.05 -14.39 15.39
N ASP A 100 18.03 -15.04 14.82
CA ASP A 100 18.07 -15.52 13.44
C ASP A 100 18.01 -14.36 12.43
N ALA A 101 17.22 -13.32 12.72
CA ALA A 101 17.22 -12.06 11.96
C ALA A 101 17.15 -10.87 12.92
N VAL A 102 17.60 -9.70 12.48
CA VAL A 102 17.54 -8.44 13.25
C VAL A 102 17.16 -7.30 12.31
N LEU A 103 16.17 -6.52 12.72
CA LEU A 103 15.60 -5.39 11.99
C LEU A 103 15.68 -4.14 12.85
N ASP A 104 16.00 -3.03 12.24
CA ASP A 104 15.92 -1.68 12.80
C ASP A 104 16.70 -1.46 14.09
N VAL A 105 17.72 -2.26 14.32
CA VAL A 105 18.60 -2.15 15.48
C VAL A 105 19.93 -2.85 15.23
N GLY A 106 20.99 -2.37 15.91
CA GLY A 106 22.30 -2.97 15.86
C GLY A 106 23.27 -2.36 14.85
N GLY A 107 22.82 -1.42 14.01
CA GLY A 107 23.66 -0.66 13.07
C GLY A 107 24.28 -1.52 11.97
N VAL A 108 23.65 -2.63 11.55
CA VAL A 108 24.20 -3.55 10.55
C VAL A 108 23.19 -3.84 9.45
N TYR A 109 23.61 -3.61 8.21
CA TYR A 109 22.94 -4.15 7.02
C TYR A 109 23.78 -5.25 6.40
N ASP A 110 23.31 -6.48 6.50
CA ASP A 110 23.94 -7.67 5.94
C ASP A 110 22.84 -8.72 5.60
N PRO A 111 22.36 -8.73 4.36
CA PRO A 111 21.26 -9.63 3.96
C PRO A 111 21.65 -11.10 3.99
N ILE A 112 22.95 -11.45 3.95
CA ILE A 112 23.40 -12.86 4.07
C ILE A 112 23.12 -13.40 5.47
N ARG A 113 23.23 -12.54 6.48
CA ARG A 113 22.98 -12.87 7.88
C ARG A 113 21.62 -12.40 8.40
N ASP A 114 20.74 -11.93 7.51
CA ASP A 114 19.42 -11.37 7.84
C ASP A 114 19.52 -10.22 8.85
N ARG A 115 20.35 -9.22 8.55
CA ARG A 115 20.51 -8.00 9.31
C ARG A 115 20.02 -6.83 8.44
N TYR A 116 18.94 -6.18 8.85
CA TYR A 116 18.20 -5.19 8.08
C TYR A 116 18.03 -3.90 8.90
N ASP A 117 19.15 -3.29 9.27
CA ASP A 117 19.17 -1.99 9.92
C ASP A 117 19.71 -0.93 8.93
N HIS A 118 19.18 0.27 8.97
CA HIS A 118 19.53 1.39 8.07
C HIS A 118 20.20 2.56 8.80
N HIS A 119 20.46 2.45 10.11
CA HIS A 119 20.97 3.53 10.94
C HIS A 119 22.48 3.75 10.86
N GLN A 120 23.23 2.94 10.11
CA GLN A 120 24.68 3.12 10.01
C GLN A 120 25.07 4.34 9.18
N LYS A 121 26.16 4.99 9.61
CA LYS A 121 26.71 6.14 8.90
C LYS A 121 27.01 5.82 7.43
N GLY A 122 26.50 6.65 6.53
CA GLY A 122 26.71 6.50 5.09
C GLY A 122 25.83 5.46 4.40
N PHE A 123 24.82 4.92 5.07
CA PHE A 123 23.84 4.05 4.46
C PHE A 123 23.07 4.77 3.34
N LYS A 124 23.02 4.16 2.15
CA LYS A 124 22.44 4.75 0.94
C LYS A 124 21.65 3.73 0.09
N GLU A 125 21.30 2.57 0.69
CA GLU A 125 20.53 1.60 -0.05
C GLU A 125 19.18 2.17 -0.48
N VAL A 126 18.82 1.87 -1.72
CA VAL A 126 17.55 2.21 -2.34
C VAL A 126 16.91 0.94 -2.90
N PHE A 127 15.64 0.99 -3.21
CA PHE A 127 14.92 -0.15 -3.78
C PHE A 127 15.51 -0.57 -5.14
N GLY A 128 15.99 0.37 -5.92
CA GLY A 128 16.37 0.19 -7.32
C GLY A 128 15.16 0.45 -8.23
N HIS A 129 15.17 -0.10 -9.43
CA HIS A 129 14.05 -0.03 -10.39
C HIS A 129 13.59 1.41 -10.72
N GLY A 130 14.49 2.40 -10.61
CA GLY A 130 14.18 3.82 -10.81
C GLY A 130 13.79 4.59 -9.54
N PHE A 131 13.60 3.92 -8.41
CA PHE A 131 13.32 4.56 -7.12
C PHE A 131 14.61 5.03 -6.45
N THR A 132 14.56 6.22 -5.85
CA THR A 132 15.72 6.88 -5.22
C THR A 132 15.53 7.11 -3.72
N THR A 133 14.38 6.77 -3.17
CA THR A 133 14.09 6.87 -1.75
C THR A 133 14.99 5.91 -0.96
N LYS A 134 15.66 6.43 0.06
CA LYS A 134 16.48 5.63 0.97
C LYS A 134 15.58 4.65 1.73
N LEU A 135 15.99 3.37 1.78
CA LEU A 135 15.21 2.34 2.45
C LEU A 135 15.24 2.47 3.98
N SER A 136 14.13 2.20 4.62
CA SER A 136 13.98 1.86 6.02
C SER A 136 14.14 0.35 6.24
N SER A 137 14.03 -0.12 7.46
CA SER A 137 14.10 -1.55 7.75
C SER A 137 12.96 -2.35 7.09
N ALA A 138 11.75 -1.78 6.99
CA ALA A 138 10.67 -2.39 6.21
C ALA A 138 10.99 -2.48 4.72
N GLY A 139 11.51 -1.40 4.13
CA GLY A 139 11.93 -1.37 2.73
C GLY A 139 13.04 -2.38 2.44
N LEU A 140 14.00 -2.56 3.36
CA LEU A 140 15.05 -3.57 3.24
C LEU A 140 14.47 -5.00 3.22
N VAL A 141 13.58 -5.33 4.15
CA VAL A 141 12.90 -6.64 4.15
C VAL A 141 12.10 -6.84 2.87
N TYR A 142 11.36 -5.83 2.43
CA TYR A 142 10.58 -5.90 1.19
C TYR A 142 11.47 -6.07 -0.04
N LYS A 143 12.59 -5.36 -0.13
CA LYS A 143 13.57 -5.49 -1.22
C LYS A 143 14.04 -6.95 -1.39
N HIS A 144 14.31 -7.65 -0.29
CA HIS A 144 14.86 -9.00 -0.32
C HIS A 144 13.81 -10.10 -0.41
N TYR A 145 12.62 -9.89 0.14
CA TYR A 145 11.60 -10.92 0.27
C TYR A 145 10.25 -10.57 -0.38
N GLY A 146 10.11 -9.38 -0.95
CA GLY A 146 8.82 -8.91 -1.47
C GLY A 146 8.25 -9.79 -2.58
N LEU A 147 9.08 -10.34 -3.46
CA LEU A 147 8.64 -11.27 -4.51
C LEU A 147 8.05 -12.56 -3.89
N GLU A 148 8.78 -13.19 -2.97
CA GLU A 148 8.31 -14.36 -2.23
C GLU A 148 7.01 -14.08 -1.46
N ILE A 149 6.94 -12.94 -0.76
CA ILE A 149 5.78 -12.53 0.03
C ILE A 149 4.54 -12.38 -0.85
N ILE A 150 4.66 -11.67 -1.98
CA ILE A 150 3.54 -11.45 -2.92
C ILE A 150 3.09 -12.76 -3.56
N ALA A 151 4.03 -13.56 -4.07
CA ALA A 151 3.73 -14.84 -4.68
C ALA A 151 2.98 -15.76 -3.70
N LYS A 152 3.50 -15.88 -2.49
CA LYS A 152 2.90 -16.68 -1.43
C LYS A 152 1.52 -16.20 -0.99
N GLU A 153 1.34 -14.88 -0.83
CA GLU A 153 0.05 -14.30 -0.43
C GLU A 153 -1.03 -14.50 -1.48
N LEU A 154 -0.65 -14.46 -2.76
CA LEU A 154 -1.55 -14.65 -3.89
C LEU A 154 -1.66 -16.10 -4.37
N HIS A 155 -0.94 -17.04 -3.74
CA HIS A 155 -0.87 -18.46 -4.13
C HIS A 155 -0.38 -18.64 -5.58
N LEU A 156 0.64 -17.87 -5.97
CA LEU A 156 1.31 -17.92 -7.26
C LEU A 156 2.75 -18.46 -7.09
N ASP A 157 3.34 -18.92 -8.19
CA ASP A 157 4.78 -19.16 -8.23
C ASP A 157 5.54 -17.84 -8.29
N GLU A 158 6.74 -17.74 -7.68
CA GLU A 158 7.53 -16.50 -7.69
C GLU A 158 7.89 -16.02 -9.10
N GLY A 159 8.00 -16.93 -10.06
CA GLY A 159 8.23 -16.62 -11.49
C GLY A 159 6.97 -16.26 -12.28
N HIS A 160 5.79 -16.21 -11.65
CA HIS A 160 4.56 -15.85 -12.35
C HIS A 160 4.63 -14.41 -12.87
N GLN A 161 4.18 -14.17 -14.10
CA GLN A 161 4.30 -12.88 -14.81
C GLN A 161 3.72 -11.69 -14.03
N ASP A 162 2.74 -11.91 -13.18
CA ASP A 162 2.04 -10.86 -12.41
C ASP A 162 2.79 -10.46 -11.13
N VAL A 163 3.67 -11.33 -10.61
CA VAL A 163 4.36 -11.09 -9.31
C VAL A 163 5.28 -9.89 -9.38
N TYR A 164 6.09 -9.77 -10.41
CA TYR A 164 7.03 -8.67 -10.55
C TYR A 164 6.35 -7.28 -10.74
N PRO A 165 5.33 -7.11 -11.62
CA PRO A 165 4.57 -5.86 -11.68
C PRO A 165 3.91 -5.49 -10.36
N LEU A 166 3.37 -6.46 -9.62
CA LEU A 166 2.78 -6.24 -8.31
C LEU A 166 3.82 -5.83 -7.26
N TYR A 167 5.00 -6.44 -7.29
CA TYR A 167 6.13 -6.08 -6.43
C TYR A 167 6.52 -4.60 -6.61
N LEU A 168 6.63 -4.13 -7.84
CA LEU A 168 6.92 -2.72 -8.12
C LEU A 168 5.76 -1.80 -7.71
N ALA A 169 4.52 -2.20 -8.00
CA ALA A 169 3.34 -1.39 -7.70
C ALA A 169 3.08 -1.24 -6.19
N VAL A 170 3.25 -2.31 -5.42
CA VAL A 170 3.10 -2.27 -3.95
C VAL A 170 4.23 -1.47 -3.33
N TYR A 171 5.46 -1.55 -3.83
CA TYR A 171 6.55 -0.66 -3.38
C TYR A 171 6.14 0.80 -3.58
N LYS A 172 5.85 1.19 -4.82
CA LYS A 172 5.49 2.58 -5.21
C LYS A 172 4.33 3.16 -4.39
N ASN A 173 3.31 2.34 -4.13
CA ASN A 173 2.05 2.85 -3.57
C ASN A 173 1.89 2.59 -2.06
N PHE A 174 2.81 1.86 -1.44
CA PHE A 174 2.73 1.54 -0.02
C PHE A 174 4.07 1.63 0.71
N ILE A 175 5.08 0.86 0.30
CA ILE A 175 6.34 0.75 1.04
C ILE A 175 7.16 2.04 0.98
N GLU A 176 7.26 2.67 -0.19
CA GLU A 176 8.08 3.87 -0.40
C GLU A 176 7.70 5.02 0.54
N ALA A 177 6.40 5.18 0.84
CA ALA A 177 5.96 6.21 1.78
C ALA A 177 6.40 5.92 3.22
N VAL A 178 6.47 4.65 3.63
CA VAL A 178 7.02 4.25 4.93
C VAL A 178 8.51 4.57 4.98
N ASP A 179 9.26 4.17 3.95
CA ASP A 179 10.69 4.46 3.81
C ASP A 179 10.98 5.97 3.87
N ALA A 180 10.22 6.77 3.12
CA ALA A 180 10.39 8.22 3.04
C ALA A 180 10.14 8.90 4.39
N ILE A 181 9.04 8.56 5.05
CA ILE A 181 8.66 9.18 6.34
C ILE A 181 9.67 8.81 7.43
N ASP A 182 10.08 7.54 7.49
CA ASP A 182 11.04 7.06 8.46
C ASP A 182 12.41 7.75 8.31
N ASN A 183 12.86 7.95 7.08
CA ASN A 183 14.11 8.65 6.77
C ASN A 183 13.99 10.18 6.79
N GLY A 184 12.85 10.76 7.14
CA GLY A 184 12.64 12.21 7.17
C GLY A 184 12.67 12.87 5.78
N THR A 185 12.35 12.12 4.72
CA THR A 185 12.30 12.63 3.35
C THR A 185 11.00 13.39 3.11
N ASN A 186 11.09 14.63 2.70
CA ASN A 186 9.92 15.44 2.35
C ASN A 186 9.26 14.95 1.07
N GLN A 187 7.92 14.91 1.05
CA GLN A 187 7.16 14.54 -0.15
C GLN A 187 7.31 15.57 -1.28
N TYR A 188 7.54 16.81 -0.95
CA TYR A 188 7.71 17.91 -1.89
C TYR A 188 9.03 18.63 -1.61
N ASP A 189 9.78 18.89 -2.66
CA ASP A 189 11.04 19.64 -2.60
C ASP A 189 10.73 21.15 -2.61
N THR A 190 10.27 21.68 -1.47
CA THR A 190 9.88 23.08 -1.30
C THR A 190 10.05 23.54 0.15
N ASP A 191 10.44 24.79 0.33
CA ASP A 191 10.52 25.47 1.64
C ASP A 191 9.15 25.99 2.13
N GLN A 192 8.11 25.87 1.33
CA GLN A 192 6.77 26.32 1.73
C GLN A 192 6.16 25.34 2.74
N PRO A 193 5.56 25.85 3.83
CA PRO A 193 4.86 24.98 4.77
C PRO A 193 3.67 24.29 4.11
N PRO A 194 3.30 23.09 4.53
CA PRO A 194 2.14 22.40 4.02
C PRO A 194 0.87 23.21 4.30
N ARG A 195 -0.09 23.20 3.38
CA ARG A 195 -1.36 23.94 3.52
C ARG A 195 -2.24 23.43 4.65
N TYR A 196 -2.02 22.20 5.10
CA TYR A 196 -2.72 21.54 6.20
C TYR A 196 -1.84 20.47 6.84
N VAL A 197 -2.13 20.15 8.10
CA VAL A 197 -1.43 19.07 8.83
C VAL A 197 -2.05 17.72 8.44
N ASN A 198 -1.20 16.76 8.04
CA ASN A 198 -1.62 15.40 7.72
C ASN A 198 -1.02 14.39 8.71
N ASN A 199 -1.75 14.11 9.77
CA ASN A 199 -1.39 13.12 10.80
C ASN A 199 -2.26 11.84 10.69
N THR A 200 -2.86 11.58 9.53
CA THR A 200 -3.70 10.39 9.29
C THR A 200 -3.00 9.31 8.46
N ASN A 201 -1.78 9.57 7.99
CA ASN A 201 -0.95 8.57 7.32
C ASN A 201 -0.61 7.40 8.26
N LEU A 202 -0.18 6.27 7.70
CA LEU A 202 0.08 5.04 8.45
C LEU A 202 1.12 5.24 9.56
N SER A 203 2.24 5.90 9.27
CA SER A 203 3.30 6.15 10.25
C SER A 203 2.81 6.97 11.45
N SER A 204 2.00 8.02 11.20
CA SER A 204 1.39 8.81 12.28
C SER A 204 0.38 8.01 13.10
N ARG A 205 -0.35 7.08 12.49
CA ARG A 205 -1.29 6.20 13.21
C ARG A 205 -0.58 5.17 14.06
N VAL A 206 0.53 4.60 13.56
CA VAL A 206 1.40 3.71 14.34
C VAL A 206 2.04 4.47 15.50
N GLY A 207 2.57 5.66 15.27
CA GLY A 207 3.16 6.49 16.33
C GLY A 207 2.21 6.73 17.51
N ARG A 208 0.89 6.86 17.24
CA ARG A 208 -0.12 7.03 18.31
C ARG A 208 -0.47 5.74 19.07
N LEU A 209 0.04 4.59 18.66
CA LEU A 209 -0.11 3.34 19.42
C LEU A 209 0.95 3.18 20.52
N ASN A 210 2.05 3.94 20.47
CA ASN A 210 3.00 3.98 21.57
C ASN A 210 2.30 4.43 22.86
N LEU A 211 2.84 4.01 24.00
CA LEU A 211 2.31 4.44 25.31
C LEU A 211 2.41 5.95 25.44
N ASP A 212 1.35 6.57 25.96
CA ASP A 212 1.34 8.00 26.25
C ASP A 212 2.12 8.28 27.53
N TRP A 213 2.74 9.47 27.65
CA TRP A 213 3.46 9.88 28.84
C TRP A 213 2.59 9.97 30.10
N VAL A 214 1.27 10.04 29.94
CA VAL A 214 0.28 10.05 31.04
C VAL A 214 -0.21 8.66 31.43
N ASP A 215 0.13 7.61 30.68
CA ASP A 215 -0.25 6.25 31.01
C ASP A 215 0.40 5.83 32.32
N LEU A 216 -0.39 5.30 33.25
CA LEU A 216 0.10 4.86 34.56
C LEU A 216 0.91 3.57 34.48
N ASP A 217 0.63 2.73 33.50
CA ASP A 217 1.34 1.48 33.26
C ASP A 217 2.30 1.63 32.07
N GLN A 218 3.57 1.81 32.39
CA GLN A 218 4.70 1.90 31.44
C GLN A 218 5.48 0.57 31.39
N SER A 219 4.83 -0.56 31.68
CA SER A 219 5.48 -1.85 31.70
C SER A 219 5.86 -2.33 30.30
N LEU A 220 6.90 -3.16 30.22
CA LEU A 220 7.31 -3.82 28.97
C LEU A 220 6.20 -4.71 28.37
N GLU A 221 5.35 -5.27 29.21
CA GLU A 221 4.18 -6.03 28.78
C GLU A 221 3.21 -5.16 28.00
N ARG A 222 2.89 -3.99 28.57
CA ARG A 222 1.99 -3.02 27.92
C ARG A 222 2.56 -2.47 26.62
N GLU A 223 3.86 -2.17 26.61
CA GLU A 223 4.58 -1.74 25.41
C GLU A 223 4.54 -2.82 24.30
N ASN A 224 4.70 -4.09 24.65
CA ASN A 224 4.61 -5.19 23.70
C ASN A 224 3.19 -5.43 23.15
N GLU A 225 2.16 -5.24 23.98
CA GLU A 225 0.78 -5.23 23.51
C GLU A 225 0.54 -4.13 22.47
N ALA A 226 1.03 -2.91 22.76
CA ALA A 226 0.96 -1.78 21.83
C ALA A 226 1.69 -2.08 20.51
N PHE A 227 2.89 -2.66 20.58
CA PHE A 227 3.64 -3.10 19.40
C PHE A 227 2.90 -4.19 18.61
N GLN A 228 2.23 -5.13 19.29
CA GLN A 228 1.40 -6.13 18.63
C GLN A 228 0.22 -5.50 17.85
N HIS A 229 -0.36 -4.43 18.37
CA HIS A 229 -1.36 -3.65 17.64
C HIS A 229 -0.76 -2.97 16.41
N ALA A 230 0.45 -2.42 16.52
CA ALA A 230 1.17 -1.81 15.39
C ALA A 230 1.46 -2.84 14.27
N LEU A 231 1.96 -4.03 14.64
CA LEU A 231 2.13 -5.17 13.71
C LEU A 231 0.82 -5.52 12.98
N THR A 232 -0.28 -5.57 13.73
CA THR A 232 -1.61 -5.91 13.18
C THR A 232 -2.09 -4.84 12.20
N LEU A 233 -1.93 -3.57 12.56
CA LEU A 233 -2.33 -2.43 11.74
C LEU A 233 -1.52 -2.40 10.42
N THR A 234 -0.20 -2.35 10.52
CA THR A 234 0.69 -2.26 9.35
C THR A 234 0.55 -3.46 8.42
N GLY A 235 0.48 -4.65 9.00
CA GLY A 235 0.32 -5.89 8.25
C GLY A 235 -1.03 -6.01 7.55
N SER A 236 -2.12 -5.58 8.18
CA SER A 236 -3.45 -5.59 7.56
C SER A 236 -3.49 -4.68 6.34
N GLU A 237 -2.97 -3.46 6.47
CA GLU A 237 -2.96 -2.49 5.38
C GLU A 237 -2.01 -2.90 4.24
N PHE A 238 -0.88 -3.52 4.55
CA PHE A 238 -0.01 -4.10 3.54
C PHE A 238 -0.73 -5.19 2.73
N LEU A 239 -1.38 -6.14 3.39
CA LEU A 239 -2.11 -7.21 2.70
C LEU A 239 -3.31 -6.68 1.90
N GLU A 240 -4.02 -5.67 2.42
CA GLU A 240 -5.09 -4.98 1.68
C GLU A 240 -4.53 -4.32 0.41
N SER A 241 -3.35 -3.69 0.49
CA SER A 241 -2.66 -3.13 -0.66
C SER A 241 -2.29 -4.19 -1.69
N VAL A 242 -1.69 -5.31 -1.28
CA VAL A 242 -1.35 -6.43 -2.18
C VAL A 242 -2.60 -6.95 -2.89
N HIS A 243 -3.68 -7.20 -2.15
CA HIS A 243 -4.94 -7.71 -2.72
C HIS A 243 -5.62 -6.72 -3.66
N PHE A 244 -5.59 -5.41 -3.32
CA PHE A 244 -6.12 -4.37 -4.21
C PHE A 244 -5.35 -4.34 -5.53
N HIS A 245 -4.02 -4.35 -5.46
CA HIS A 245 -3.19 -4.32 -6.66
C HIS A 245 -3.39 -5.57 -7.52
N ALA A 246 -3.50 -6.74 -6.92
CA ALA A 246 -3.72 -7.98 -7.67
C ALA A 246 -5.13 -8.08 -8.30
N LYS A 247 -6.18 -7.71 -7.55
CA LYS A 247 -7.58 -7.95 -7.96
C LYS A 247 -8.20 -6.81 -8.76
N SER A 248 -7.71 -5.60 -8.60
CA SER A 248 -8.29 -4.40 -9.18
C SER A 248 -7.32 -3.63 -10.06
N TRP A 249 -6.14 -3.29 -9.51
CA TRP A 249 -5.16 -2.47 -10.20
C TRP A 249 -4.58 -3.16 -11.44
N LEU A 250 -4.05 -4.37 -11.29
CA LEU A 250 -3.37 -5.07 -12.39
C LEU A 250 -4.31 -5.41 -13.57
N PRO A 251 -5.53 -5.96 -13.35
CA PRO A 251 -6.48 -6.18 -14.45
C PRO A 251 -6.92 -4.89 -15.14
N ALA A 252 -7.07 -3.79 -14.40
CA ALA A 252 -7.43 -2.50 -14.98
C ALA A 252 -6.36 -1.97 -15.94
N ARG A 253 -5.09 -2.26 -15.71
CA ARG A 253 -3.99 -1.82 -16.55
C ARG A 253 -4.16 -2.29 -18.02
N SER A 254 -4.52 -3.57 -18.23
CA SER A 254 -4.76 -4.12 -19.57
C SER A 254 -5.94 -3.42 -20.25
N ILE A 255 -7.06 -3.22 -19.52
CA ILE A 255 -8.23 -2.50 -20.05
C ILE A 255 -7.86 -1.09 -20.49
N VAL A 256 -7.14 -0.34 -19.65
CA VAL A 256 -6.75 1.04 -19.97
C VAL A 256 -5.78 1.07 -21.16
N MET A 257 -4.84 0.14 -21.23
CA MET A 257 -3.88 0.05 -22.34
C MET A 257 -4.58 -0.22 -23.69
N GLU A 258 -5.55 -1.13 -23.71
CA GLU A 258 -6.35 -1.43 -24.91
C GLU A 258 -7.19 -0.21 -25.32
N CYS A 259 -7.85 0.45 -24.37
CA CYS A 259 -8.65 1.64 -24.65
C CYS A 259 -7.80 2.84 -25.11
N LEU A 260 -6.59 2.99 -24.60
CA LEU A 260 -5.62 3.98 -25.07
C LEU A 260 -5.17 3.70 -26.50
N ALA A 261 -4.92 2.45 -26.85
CA ALA A 261 -4.55 2.08 -28.22
C ALA A 261 -5.66 2.41 -29.23
N ALA A 262 -6.93 2.24 -28.85
CA ALA A 262 -8.09 2.49 -29.69
C ALA A 262 -8.57 3.96 -29.70
N ARG A 263 -7.90 4.91 -29.05
CA ARG A 263 -8.37 6.29 -28.86
C ARG A 263 -8.63 7.06 -30.17
N GLU A 264 -7.80 6.82 -31.19
CA GLU A 264 -7.90 7.50 -32.49
C GLU A 264 -9.09 7.03 -33.30
N ASP A 265 -9.57 5.79 -33.08
CA ASP A 265 -10.82 5.28 -33.65
C ASP A 265 -12.06 5.96 -33.04
N ILE A 266 -11.95 6.46 -31.81
CA ILE A 266 -13.02 7.19 -31.11
C ILE A 266 -13.09 8.65 -31.60
N ASP A 267 -11.94 9.28 -31.69
CA ASP A 267 -11.83 10.66 -32.18
C ASP A 267 -10.42 10.92 -32.74
N SER A 268 -10.35 11.48 -33.93
CA SER A 268 -9.09 11.71 -34.66
C SER A 268 -8.10 12.62 -33.94
N SER A 269 -8.53 13.38 -32.93
CA SER A 269 -7.63 14.15 -32.06
C SER A 269 -6.80 13.26 -31.14
N GLY A 270 -7.22 12.01 -30.92
CA GLY A 270 -6.63 11.11 -29.92
C GLY A 270 -6.82 11.59 -28.46
N GLY A 271 -7.62 12.65 -28.22
CA GLY A 271 -7.81 13.28 -26.92
C GLY A 271 -8.91 12.65 -26.06
N ILE A 272 -9.65 11.66 -26.58
CA ILE A 272 -10.76 11.01 -25.90
C ILE A 272 -10.48 9.51 -25.81
N MET A 273 -10.59 8.95 -24.61
CA MET A 273 -10.55 7.51 -24.36
C MET A 273 -11.91 7.02 -23.86
N VAL A 274 -12.40 5.92 -24.39
CA VAL A 274 -13.64 5.27 -23.94
C VAL A 274 -13.29 3.94 -23.29
N LEU A 275 -13.67 3.77 -22.03
CA LEU A 275 -13.44 2.50 -21.33
C LEU A 275 -14.49 1.46 -21.74
N THR A 276 -14.04 0.27 -22.03
CA THR A 276 -14.90 -0.90 -22.30
C THR A 276 -15.62 -1.36 -21.03
N ARG A 277 -15.02 -1.05 -19.86
CA ARG A 277 -15.57 -1.34 -18.53
C ARG A 277 -15.07 -0.30 -17.54
N SER A 278 -15.92 0.11 -16.60
CA SER A 278 -15.50 0.97 -15.48
C SER A 278 -14.39 0.32 -14.66
N CYS A 279 -13.27 1.00 -14.49
CA CYS A 279 -12.09 0.50 -13.78
C CYS A 279 -11.28 1.68 -13.19
N PRO A 280 -10.30 1.45 -12.30
CA PRO A 280 -9.46 2.49 -11.71
C PRO A 280 -8.41 3.06 -12.70
N TRP A 281 -8.85 3.56 -13.84
CA TRP A 281 -8.04 4.06 -14.94
C TRP A 281 -7.05 5.16 -14.57
N LYS A 282 -7.39 5.99 -13.59
CA LYS A 282 -6.54 7.11 -13.13
C LYS A 282 -5.16 6.66 -12.62
N LEU A 283 -5.09 5.45 -12.10
CA LEU A 283 -3.86 4.87 -11.58
C LEU A 283 -2.91 4.37 -12.69
N HIS A 284 -3.36 4.40 -13.93
CA HIS A 284 -2.62 3.85 -15.06
C HIS A 284 -2.33 4.85 -16.16
N ILE A 285 -3.20 5.86 -16.32
CA ILE A 285 -3.19 6.69 -17.52
C ILE A 285 -1.87 7.42 -17.75
N PHE A 286 -1.26 7.97 -16.70
CA PHE A 286 -0.01 8.73 -16.80
C PHE A 286 1.17 7.81 -17.18
N ASP A 287 1.35 6.70 -16.44
CA ASP A 287 2.40 5.73 -16.70
C ASP A 287 2.27 5.08 -18.10
N LEU A 288 1.03 4.89 -18.57
CA LEU A 288 0.78 4.31 -19.88
C LEU A 288 0.97 5.33 -21.02
N GLU A 289 0.57 6.57 -20.83
CA GLU A 289 0.86 7.63 -21.81
C GLU A 289 2.36 7.79 -22.02
N GLU A 290 3.15 7.80 -20.94
CA GLU A 290 4.60 7.87 -20.99
C GLU A 290 5.20 6.61 -21.64
N GLY A 291 4.83 5.43 -21.17
CA GLY A 291 5.36 4.15 -21.65
C GLY A 291 5.02 3.85 -23.11
N MET A 292 3.85 4.25 -23.57
CA MET A 292 3.39 4.12 -24.96
C MET A 292 3.82 5.31 -25.85
N LYS A 293 4.50 6.32 -25.28
CA LYS A 293 4.95 7.53 -25.99
C LYS A 293 3.81 8.23 -26.72
N ILE A 294 2.71 8.47 -26.00
CA ILE A 294 1.53 9.12 -26.57
C ILE A 294 1.78 10.63 -26.66
N ASP A 295 1.89 11.16 -27.87
CA ASP A 295 2.16 12.59 -28.10
C ASP A 295 0.96 13.46 -27.72
N THR A 296 -0.26 13.03 -28.02
CA THR A 296 -1.50 13.72 -27.64
C THR A 296 -2.07 13.11 -26.37
N THR A 297 -1.90 13.81 -25.25
CA THR A 297 -2.43 13.36 -23.96
C THR A 297 -3.95 13.35 -23.93
N ILE A 298 -4.51 12.31 -23.31
CA ILE A 298 -5.95 12.18 -23.10
C ILE A 298 -6.50 13.37 -22.31
N LYS A 299 -7.57 14.02 -22.83
CA LYS A 299 -8.28 15.10 -22.12
C LYS A 299 -9.50 14.58 -21.39
N TYR A 300 -10.23 13.64 -22.00
CA TYR A 300 -11.46 13.08 -21.42
C TYR A 300 -11.47 11.57 -21.46
N VAL A 301 -11.99 10.97 -20.39
CA VAL A 301 -12.28 9.54 -20.29
C VAL A 301 -13.79 9.38 -20.17
N ILE A 302 -14.36 8.53 -21.05
CA ILE A 302 -15.78 8.23 -21.08
C ILE A 302 -15.97 6.80 -20.57
N TYR A 303 -16.92 6.60 -19.68
CA TYR A 303 -17.28 5.28 -19.15
C TYR A 303 -18.74 5.24 -18.69
N GLN A 304 -19.33 4.05 -18.69
CA GLN A 304 -20.66 3.83 -18.15
C GLN A 304 -20.60 3.64 -16.62
N ASP A 305 -21.49 4.32 -15.91
CA ASP A 305 -21.68 4.13 -14.48
C ASP A 305 -22.53 2.88 -14.23
N GLU A 306 -21.98 1.90 -13.53
CA GLU A 306 -22.61 0.58 -13.34
C GLU A 306 -23.94 0.63 -12.55
N ARG A 307 -24.22 1.71 -11.81
CA ARG A 307 -25.42 1.84 -10.97
C ARG A 307 -26.56 2.55 -11.70
N SER A 308 -26.24 3.66 -12.36
CA SER A 308 -27.24 4.49 -13.02
C SER A 308 -27.40 4.15 -14.49
N GLU A 309 -26.49 3.33 -15.05
CA GLU A 309 -26.35 3.03 -16.49
C GLU A 309 -26.09 4.28 -17.35
N ASN A 310 -26.01 5.46 -16.73
CA ASN A 310 -25.65 6.70 -17.41
C ASN A 310 -24.15 6.72 -17.75
N TRP A 311 -23.81 7.51 -18.73
CA TRP A 311 -22.44 7.70 -19.18
C TRP A 311 -21.80 8.90 -18.50
N ARG A 312 -20.53 8.76 -18.12
CA ARG A 312 -19.72 9.82 -17.52
C ARG A 312 -18.68 10.32 -18.51
N VAL A 313 -18.45 11.64 -18.48
CA VAL A 313 -17.34 12.29 -19.17
C VAL A 313 -16.47 12.90 -18.09
N GLN A 314 -15.27 12.37 -17.90
CA GLN A 314 -14.37 12.82 -16.87
C GLN A 314 -13.11 13.42 -17.47
N ALA A 315 -12.80 14.64 -17.10
CA ALA A 315 -11.56 15.30 -17.49
C ALA A 315 -10.36 14.68 -16.75
N VAL A 316 -9.27 14.47 -17.47
CA VAL A 316 -8.02 13.95 -16.90
C VAL A 316 -7.31 15.09 -16.19
N ALA A 317 -6.74 14.81 -15.00
CA ALA A 317 -5.96 15.76 -14.24
C ALA A 317 -4.64 16.10 -14.95
N ILE A 318 -4.02 17.24 -14.61
CA ILE A 318 -2.72 17.64 -15.19
C ILE A 318 -1.59 16.73 -14.75
N SER A 319 -1.69 16.17 -13.53
CA SER A 319 -0.76 15.18 -12.95
C SER A 319 -1.49 14.32 -11.90
N PRO A 320 -0.92 13.18 -11.49
CA PRO A 320 -1.58 12.26 -10.55
C PRO A 320 -1.93 12.89 -9.19
N ASP A 321 -1.16 13.87 -8.75
CA ASP A 321 -1.26 14.54 -7.44
C ASP A 321 -2.11 15.83 -7.48
N LYS A 322 -2.66 16.22 -8.64
CA LYS A 322 -3.42 17.45 -8.82
C LYS A 322 -4.91 17.19 -9.03
N PHE A 323 -5.72 18.13 -8.52
CA PHE A 323 -7.17 18.17 -8.81
C PHE A 323 -7.50 19.00 -10.06
N GLU A 324 -6.54 19.78 -10.56
CA GLU A 324 -6.70 20.58 -11.75
C GLU A 324 -6.77 19.68 -13.00
N SER A 325 -7.75 19.91 -13.86
CA SER A 325 -7.95 19.15 -15.09
C SER A 325 -7.11 19.71 -16.23
N ARG A 326 -6.55 18.85 -17.09
CA ARG A 326 -5.86 19.22 -18.34
C ARG A 326 -6.74 20.11 -19.22
N LYS A 327 -8.03 19.78 -19.30
CA LYS A 327 -9.05 20.57 -19.97
C LYS A 327 -10.39 20.32 -19.25
N PRO A 328 -10.85 21.21 -18.37
CA PRO A 328 -12.15 21.03 -17.71
C PRO A 328 -13.29 21.20 -18.72
N LEU A 329 -14.46 20.64 -18.42
CA LEU A 329 -15.68 20.83 -19.21
C LEU A 329 -16.04 22.33 -19.28
N PRO A 330 -16.73 22.79 -20.36
CA PRO A 330 -17.00 24.19 -20.65
C PRO A 330 -17.62 24.94 -19.48
N SER A 331 -17.14 26.17 -19.24
CA SER A 331 -17.59 27.00 -18.13
C SER A 331 -19.11 27.24 -18.12
N PRO A 332 -19.80 27.45 -19.28
CA PRO A 332 -21.26 27.63 -19.29
C PRO A 332 -22.07 26.43 -18.83
N TRP A 333 -21.49 25.23 -18.80
CA TRP A 333 -22.17 23.99 -18.39
C TRP A 333 -22.03 23.69 -16.91
N ARG A 334 -21.08 24.33 -16.23
CA ARG A 334 -20.71 23.96 -14.86
C ARG A 334 -21.81 24.33 -13.87
N GLY A 335 -22.21 23.36 -13.04
CA GLY A 335 -23.27 23.49 -12.05
C GLY A 335 -24.68 23.30 -12.60
N LEU A 336 -24.85 23.18 -13.93
CA LEU A 336 -26.13 22.88 -14.54
C LEU A 336 -26.45 21.39 -14.51
N THR A 337 -27.75 21.07 -14.58
CA THR A 337 -28.29 19.71 -14.61
C THR A 337 -29.39 19.55 -15.65
N ASP A 338 -29.64 18.33 -16.07
CA ASP A 338 -30.80 17.87 -16.83
C ASP A 338 -31.17 18.75 -18.04
N GLY A 339 -32.37 19.34 -18.02
CA GLY A 339 -32.92 20.13 -19.12
C GLY A 339 -32.14 21.43 -19.37
N GLU A 340 -31.77 22.14 -18.32
CA GLU A 340 -30.99 23.40 -18.42
C GLU A 340 -29.61 23.12 -19.03
N LEU A 341 -28.97 22.05 -18.61
CA LEU A 341 -27.68 21.66 -19.19
C LEU A 341 -27.83 21.18 -20.64
N SER A 342 -28.89 20.45 -20.96
CA SER A 342 -29.12 19.96 -22.32
C SER A 342 -29.36 21.14 -23.28
N GLU A 343 -30.07 22.18 -22.86
CA GLU A 343 -30.27 23.41 -23.63
C GLU A 343 -28.97 24.21 -23.79
N ALA A 344 -28.23 24.44 -22.71
CA ALA A 344 -26.97 25.18 -22.74
C ALA A 344 -25.88 24.49 -23.58
N ALA A 345 -25.86 23.15 -23.58
CA ALA A 345 -24.90 22.36 -24.34
C ALA A 345 -25.35 22.09 -25.81
N GLY A 346 -26.64 22.25 -26.10
CA GLY A 346 -27.22 21.80 -27.36
C GLY A 346 -27.18 20.29 -27.56
N ILE A 347 -27.06 19.53 -26.45
CA ILE A 347 -26.91 18.06 -26.45
C ILE A 347 -28.04 17.46 -25.60
N PRO A 348 -28.91 16.63 -26.17
CA PRO A 348 -30.01 16.04 -25.42
C PRO A 348 -29.51 15.01 -24.38
N GLY A 349 -30.26 14.86 -23.29
CA GLY A 349 -30.03 13.83 -22.29
C GLY A 349 -28.84 14.08 -21.37
N CYS A 350 -28.33 15.30 -21.31
CA CYS A 350 -27.34 15.65 -20.28
C CYS A 350 -27.91 15.48 -18.87
N THR A 351 -27.11 15.01 -17.93
CA THR A 351 -27.54 14.78 -16.54
C THR A 351 -26.96 15.80 -15.58
N PHE A 352 -25.68 16.09 -15.66
CA PHE A 352 -25.02 17.13 -14.84
C PHE A 352 -23.64 17.49 -15.36
N VAL A 353 -23.13 18.65 -14.95
CA VAL A 353 -21.71 19.00 -14.96
C VAL A 353 -21.33 19.58 -13.60
N HIS A 354 -20.31 19.00 -12.98
CA HIS A 354 -19.81 19.48 -11.69
C HIS A 354 -19.29 20.92 -11.77
N MET A 355 -19.42 21.70 -10.68
CA MET A 355 -19.00 23.11 -10.60
C MET A 355 -17.57 23.39 -11.06
N SER A 356 -16.63 22.47 -10.80
CA SER A 356 -15.23 22.61 -11.26
C SER A 356 -15.00 22.13 -12.69
N GLY A 357 -16.01 21.53 -13.33
CA GLY A 357 -15.90 20.98 -14.69
C GLY A 357 -15.07 19.71 -14.83
N PHE A 358 -14.71 19.02 -13.72
CA PHE A 358 -13.89 17.81 -13.82
C PHE A 358 -14.68 16.58 -14.27
N ILE A 359 -15.99 16.57 -14.13
CA ILE A 359 -16.86 15.46 -14.52
C ILE A 359 -18.25 15.98 -14.92
N GLY A 360 -18.85 15.33 -15.88
CA GLY A 360 -20.24 15.48 -16.29
C GLY A 360 -20.83 14.14 -16.71
N GLY A 361 -22.09 14.13 -17.12
CA GLY A 361 -22.77 12.93 -17.55
C GLY A 361 -23.88 13.16 -18.57
N ASN A 362 -24.18 12.09 -19.30
CA ASN A 362 -25.30 12.00 -20.22
C ASN A 362 -25.99 10.64 -20.09
N GLN A 363 -27.26 10.56 -20.43
CA GLN A 363 -28.03 9.32 -20.41
C GLN A 363 -27.56 8.32 -21.47
N THR A 364 -26.88 8.77 -22.52
CA THR A 364 -26.44 7.94 -23.66
C THR A 364 -24.95 8.04 -23.92
N TYR A 365 -24.38 6.99 -24.48
CA TYR A 365 -22.99 7.00 -24.97
C TYR A 365 -22.76 8.12 -25.99
N LYS A 366 -23.68 8.25 -26.98
CA LYS A 366 -23.56 9.29 -28.02
C LYS A 366 -23.52 10.68 -27.40
N GLY A 367 -24.43 10.98 -26.49
CA GLY A 367 -24.46 12.28 -25.82
C GLY A 367 -23.20 12.56 -24.98
N ALA A 368 -22.67 11.56 -24.30
CA ALA A 368 -21.41 11.69 -23.57
C ALA A 368 -20.22 11.95 -24.52
N LEU A 369 -20.17 11.25 -25.66
CA LEU A 369 -19.16 11.49 -26.68
C LEU A 369 -19.30 12.90 -27.31
N ASP A 370 -20.52 13.35 -27.60
CA ASP A 370 -20.77 14.69 -28.10
C ASP A 370 -20.35 15.76 -27.08
N MET A 371 -20.61 15.56 -25.77
CA MET A 371 -20.10 16.43 -24.71
C MET A 371 -18.58 16.52 -24.72
N ALA A 372 -17.88 15.38 -24.81
CA ALA A 372 -16.42 15.36 -24.85
C ALA A 372 -15.85 16.04 -26.08
N LYS A 373 -16.41 15.77 -27.27
CA LYS A 373 -16.01 16.40 -28.54
C LYS A 373 -16.22 17.91 -28.53
N THR A 374 -17.40 18.38 -28.10
CA THR A 374 -17.69 19.81 -27.95
C THR A 374 -16.72 20.46 -26.97
N SER A 375 -16.40 19.78 -25.87
CA SER A 375 -15.45 20.28 -24.88
C SER A 375 -14.02 20.35 -25.42
N LEU A 376 -13.62 19.47 -26.36
CA LEU A 376 -12.30 19.57 -27.01
C LEU A 376 -12.17 20.84 -27.87
N MET A 377 -13.26 21.30 -28.47
CA MET A 377 -13.27 22.47 -29.36
C MET A 377 -13.45 23.80 -28.59
N ALA A 378 -14.05 23.78 -27.38
CA ALA A 378 -14.24 24.96 -26.55
C ALA A 378 -12.92 25.38 -25.87
#